data_3e52eda613e9810f9f86bf9ce491aee6
#
_entry.id   3e52eda613e9810f9f86bf9ce491aee6
#
_cell.length_a   1.000
_cell.length_b   1.000
_cell.length_c   1.000
_cell.angle_alpha   90.00
_cell.angle_beta   90.00
_cell.angle_gamma   90.00
#
_symmetry.space_group_name_H-M   'P 1'
#
loop_
_entity.id
_entity.type
_entity.pdbx_description
1 polymer ?
#
loop_
_entity_poly.entity_id
_entity_poly.type
_entity_poly.pdbx_seq_one_letter_code
_entity_poly.pdbx_strand_id
1 'polypeptide(L)'
;MLDPLVRLKDAYSKGIITEDVFDLTMKRFPITIAGINRIEKASGIRYPIAYVEPSLVISSPNPNSYEFGILFARTIPIMFEEKFQVVIQISAPLVAYGLKGTIHAILAHEFLHFLDLMRKISKMELLSDEISGNLFENVYSDETRLFEPKVVFKDRTLLNHITKKFPAGFRDFKLEDKVMKFWANRNLPKSNISLDTNTVKLSADALSKIKLDPAFVSKMEQLEEKSSKIHRKKLY
;
A
#
# COMPACT_ATOMS: atom_id res chain seq x y z
N MET A 1 -5.11 -15.84 13.53
CA MET A 1 -5.14 -14.70 12.58
C MET A 1 -4.68 -13.48 13.35
N LEU A 2 -3.69 -12.74 12.85
CA LEU A 2 -3.21 -11.53 13.53
C LEU A 2 -4.33 -10.48 13.52
N ASP A 3 -4.59 -9.86 14.67
CA ASP A 3 -5.56 -8.75 14.76
C ASP A 3 -4.99 -7.53 14.02
N PRO A 4 -5.60 -7.08 12.92
CA PRO A 4 -5.12 -5.92 12.16
C PRO A 4 -5.14 -4.61 12.93
N LEU A 5 -5.82 -4.57 14.08
CA LEU A 5 -5.96 -3.39 14.93
C LEU A 5 -5.10 -3.44 16.20
N VAL A 6 -4.23 -4.45 16.35
CA VAL A 6 -3.42 -4.64 17.56
C VAL A 6 -2.60 -3.40 17.89
N ARG A 7 -1.96 -2.78 16.89
CA ARG A 7 -1.13 -1.58 17.09
C ARG A 7 -1.95 -0.35 17.47
N LEU A 8 -3.16 -0.24 16.91
CA LEU A 8 -4.10 0.84 17.25
C LEU A 8 -4.58 0.70 18.71
N LYS A 9 -4.92 -0.52 19.14
CA LYS A 9 -5.33 -0.83 20.50
C LYS A 9 -4.21 -0.58 21.52
N ASP A 10 -2.97 -0.97 21.16
CA ASP A 10 -1.79 -0.71 21.99
C ASP A 10 -1.52 0.80 22.12
N ALA A 11 -1.61 1.56 21.02
CA ALA A 11 -1.45 3.02 21.06
C ALA A 11 -2.51 3.71 21.90
N TYR A 12 -3.75 3.23 21.86
CA TYR A 12 -4.82 3.75 22.72
C TYR A 12 -4.56 3.42 24.21
N SER A 13 -4.21 2.18 24.52
CA SER A 13 -3.92 1.78 25.90
C SER A 13 -2.75 2.54 26.53
N LYS A 14 -1.82 3.01 25.71
CA LYS A 14 -0.67 3.85 26.11
C LYS A 14 -0.96 5.36 26.12
N GLY A 15 -2.18 5.76 25.81
CA GLY A 15 -2.55 7.18 25.72
C GLY A 15 -1.91 7.95 24.55
N ILE A 16 -1.37 7.25 23.55
CA ILE A 16 -0.72 7.85 22.39
C ILE A 16 -1.76 8.44 21.43
N ILE A 17 -2.94 7.83 21.33
CA ILE A 17 -4.09 8.34 20.60
C ILE A 17 -5.25 8.56 21.56
N THR A 18 -6.10 9.52 21.23
CA THR A 18 -7.26 9.88 22.05
C THR A 18 -8.43 8.93 21.78
N GLU A 19 -9.35 8.83 22.75
CA GLU A 19 -10.53 7.95 22.68
C GLU A 19 -11.39 8.24 21.46
N ASP A 20 -11.65 9.52 21.16
CA ASP A 20 -12.45 9.93 19.99
C ASP A 20 -11.84 9.44 18.66
N VAL A 21 -10.50 9.46 18.55
CA VAL A 21 -9.78 8.95 17.37
C VAL A 21 -9.81 7.43 17.30
N PHE A 22 -9.63 6.78 18.44
CA PHE A 22 -9.71 5.32 18.54
C PHE A 22 -11.11 4.84 18.12
N ASP A 23 -12.16 5.38 18.73
CA ASP A 23 -13.56 5.00 18.48
C ASP A 23 -13.96 5.28 17.02
N LEU A 24 -13.57 6.44 16.48
CA LEU A 24 -13.83 6.76 15.10
C LEU A 24 -13.17 5.76 14.15
N THR A 25 -11.91 5.39 14.41
CA THR A 25 -11.17 4.44 13.59
C THR A 25 -11.79 3.05 13.68
N MET A 26 -12.12 2.59 14.88
CA MET A 26 -12.80 1.31 15.13
C MET A 26 -14.15 1.23 14.41
N LYS A 27 -14.98 2.26 14.55
CA LYS A 27 -16.30 2.36 13.89
C LYS A 27 -16.20 2.28 12.37
N ARG A 28 -15.14 2.82 11.80
CA ARG A 28 -14.96 2.92 10.34
C ARG A 28 -14.13 1.78 9.73
N PHE A 29 -13.41 1.02 10.54
CA PHE A 29 -12.58 -0.09 10.07
C PHE A 29 -13.32 -1.12 9.21
N PRO A 30 -14.61 -1.44 9.43
CA PRO A 30 -15.38 -2.30 8.52
C PRO A 30 -15.39 -1.85 7.06
N ILE A 31 -15.20 -0.55 6.77
CA ILE A 31 -15.06 -0.03 5.40
C ILE A 31 -13.77 -0.55 4.76
N THR A 32 -12.68 -0.61 5.53
CA THR A 32 -11.38 -1.16 5.10
C THR A 32 -11.51 -2.65 4.78
N ILE A 33 -12.14 -3.42 5.66
CA ILE A 33 -12.39 -4.85 5.43
C ILE A 33 -13.25 -5.07 4.19
N ALA A 34 -14.30 -4.27 4.01
CA ALA A 34 -15.13 -4.34 2.80
C ALA A 34 -14.32 -4.02 1.52
N GLY A 35 -13.34 -3.11 1.60
CA GLY A 35 -12.41 -2.81 0.53
C GLY A 35 -11.50 -3.99 0.18
N ILE A 36 -10.91 -4.62 1.19
CA ILE A 36 -10.06 -5.81 1.04
C ILE A 36 -10.85 -6.94 0.36
N ASN A 37 -12.02 -7.30 0.90
CA ASN A 37 -12.87 -8.35 0.34
C ASN A 37 -13.29 -8.04 -1.11
N ARG A 38 -13.53 -6.77 -1.40
CA ARG A 38 -13.85 -6.32 -2.76
C ARG A 38 -12.69 -6.55 -3.73
N ILE A 39 -11.46 -6.23 -3.31
CA ILE A 39 -10.24 -6.40 -4.10
C ILE A 39 -9.98 -7.89 -4.34
N GLU A 40 -10.08 -8.73 -3.32
CA GLU A 40 -9.96 -10.18 -3.46
C GLU A 40 -10.97 -10.75 -4.47
N LYS A 41 -12.23 -10.34 -4.35
CA LYS A 41 -13.27 -10.76 -5.30
C LYS A 41 -13.00 -10.27 -6.72
N ALA A 42 -12.52 -9.03 -6.87
CA ALA A 42 -12.28 -8.41 -8.19
C ALA A 42 -11.05 -8.99 -8.89
N SER A 43 -10.00 -9.37 -8.13
CA SER A 43 -8.74 -9.89 -8.67
C SER A 43 -8.70 -11.43 -8.73
N GLY A 44 -9.48 -12.10 -7.86
CA GLY A 44 -9.36 -13.54 -7.61
C GLY A 44 -8.05 -13.93 -6.94
N ILE A 45 -7.39 -12.98 -6.24
CA ILE A 45 -6.15 -13.18 -5.49
C ILE A 45 -6.36 -12.70 -4.06
N ARG A 46 -5.84 -13.47 -3.10
CA ARG A 46 -5.92 -13.12 -1.68
C ARG A 46 -5.12 -11.86 -1.39
N TYR A 47 -5.69 -10.97 -0.61
CA TYR A 47 -5.03 -9.76 -0.15
C TYR A 47 -3.91 -10.10 0.85
N PRO A 48 -2.74 -9.43 0.81
CA PRO A 48 -1.69 -9.66 1.78
C PRO A 48 -2.14 -9.25 3.20
N ILE A 49 -1.32 -9.61 4.19
CA ILE A 49 -1.56 -9.19 5.57
C ILE A 49 -1.60 -7.66 5.62
N ALA A 50 -2.67 -7.12 6.21
CA ALA A 50 -2.81 -5.69 6.38
C ALA A 50 -3.03 -5.35 7.86
N TYR A 51 -2.49 -4.20 8.30
CA TYR A 51 -2.68 -3.70 9.66
C TYR A 51 -2.82 -2.17 9.69
N VAL A 52 -3.46 -1.66 10.74
CA VAL A 52 -3.64 -0.23 10.93
C VAL A 52 -2.49 0.33 11.79
N GLU A 53 -1.77 1.28 11.21
CA GLU A 53 -0.72 2.03 11.89
C GLU A 53 -1.34 3.25 12.59
N PRO A 54 -1.13 3.43 13.92
CA PRO A 54 -1.72 4.54 14.67
C PRO A 54 -1.10 5.91 14.36
N SER A 55 -0.14 6.00 13.44
CA SER A 55 0.52 7.25 13.08
C SER A 55 0.19 7.73 11.66
N LEU A 56 0.30 9.04 11.47
CA LEU A 56 0.38 9.66 10.16
C LEU A 56 1.80 9.47 9.63
N VAL A 57 1.92 8.85 8.46
CA VAL A 57 3.21 8.67 7.80
C VAL A 57 3.45 9.81 6.83
N ILE A 58 4.55 10.52 7.01
CA ILE A 58 4.98 11.63 6.17
C ILE A 58 6.26 11.20 5.45
N SER A 59 6.24 11.25 4.14
CA SER A 59 7.40 11.00 3.29
C SER A 59 8.02 12.33 2.89
N SER A 60 9.33 12.44 3.02
CA SER A 60 10.11 13.51 2.43
C SER A 60 11.04 12.92 1.38
N PRO A 61 10.88 13.23 0.08
CA PRO A 61 11.71 12.68 -0.96
C PRO A 61 13.17 13.15 -0.88
N ASN A 62 13.39 14.25 -0.18
CA ASN A 62 14.73 14.77 0.03
C ASN A 62 14.78 15.46 1.41
N PRO A 63 15.79 15.17 2.28
CA PRO A 63 15.92 15.83 3.59
C PRO A 63 16.03 17.36 3.49
N ASN A 64 16.38 17.88 2.33
CA ASN A 64 16.50 19.32 2.06
C ASN A 64 15.31 19.90 1.28
N SER A 65 14.29 19.11 0.93
CA SER A 65 13.11 19.61 0.21
C SER A 65 11.98 19.92 1.18
N TYR A 66 11.33 21.06 0.95
CA TYR A 66 10.08 21.41 1.65
C TYR A 66 8.86 20.64 1.10
N GLU A 67 9.06 19.79 0.12
CA GLU A 67 8.01 18.93 -0.42
C GLU A 67 7.88 17.68 0.45
N PHE A 68 6.74 17.50 1.04
CA PHE A 68 6.39 16.28 1.78
C PHE A 68 5.06 15.73 1.26
N GLY A 69 4.97 14.43 1.25
CA GLY A 69 3.76 13.70 0.91
C GLY A 69 3.19 12.98 2.13
N ILE A 70 1.87 12.87 2.20
CA ILE A 70 1.20 12.01 3.18
C ILE A 70 1.04 10.62 2.58
N LEU A 71 1.62 9.61 3.22
CA LEU A 71 1.43 8.22 2.86
C LEU A 71 0.24 7.65 3.65
N PHE A 72 -0.86 7.47 2.97
CA PHE A 72 -2.09 6.93 3.55
C PHE A 72 -2.04 5.41 3.72
N ALA A 73 -1.31 4.72 2.88
CA ALA A 73 -0.97 3.31 3.02
C ALA A 73 0.38 3.05 2.33
N ARG A 74 0.98 1.92 2.61
CA ARG A 74 2.21 1.47 1.95
C ARG A 74 2.36 -0.04 1.99
N THR A 75 2.96 -0.57 0.95
CA THR A 75 3.35 -1.98 0.84
C THR A 75 4.77 -2.16 1.36
N ILE A 76 4.98 -3.00 2.36
CA ILE A 76 6.25 -3.16 3.06
C ILE A 76 6.70 -4.62 3.00
N PRO A 77 7.87 -4.93 2.42
CA PRO A 77 8.51 -6.22 2.62
C PRO A 77 9.08 -6.31 4.03
N ILE A 78 8.87 -7.42 4.70
CA ILE A 78 9.41 -7.68 6.04
C ILE A 78 10.02 -9.09 6.10
N MET A 79 11.03 -9.26 6.94
CA MET A 79 11.51 -10.57 7.37
C MET A 79 11.01 -10.83 8.79
N PHE A 80 10.27 -11.90 8.98
CA PHE A 80 9.77 -12.32 10.29
C PHE A 80 10.08 -13.81 10.47
N GLU A 81 10.83 -14.16 11.52
CA GLU A 81 11.25 -15.54 11.80
C GLU A 81 11.84 -16.24 10.55
N GLU A 82 12.77 -15.55 9.88
CA GLU A 82 13.41 -16.01 8.63
C GLU A 82 12.45 -16.22 7.45
N LYS A 83 11.19 -15.83 7.59
CA LYS A 83 10.20 -15.87 6.50
C LYS A 83 9.98 -14.49 5.91
N PHE A 84 10.09 -14.42 4.59
CA PHE A 84 9.73 -13.23 3.86
C PHE A 84 8.20 -13.07 3.82
N GLN A 85 7.74 -11.88 4.14
CA GLN A 85 6.34 -11.51 4.04
C GLN A 85 6.22 -10.11 3.44
N VAL A 86 5.14 -9.87 2.74
CA VAL A 86 4.75 -8.52 2.33
C VAL A 86 3.51 -8.15 3.11
N VAL A 87 3.56 -7.00 3.76
CA VAL A 87 2.45 -6.48 4.55
C VAL A 87 2.00 -5.13 4.02
N ILE A 88 0.73 -4.81 4.17
CA ILE A 88 0.20 -3.49 3.84
C ILE A 88 -0.10 -2.75 5.14
N GLN A 89 0.63 -1.67 5.35
CA GLN A 89 0.41 -0.74 6.44
C GLN A 89 -0.63 0.29 5.99
N ILE A 90 -1.67 0.48 6.77
CA ILE A 90 -2.77 1.42 6.52
C ILE A 90 -2.75 2.47 7.62
N SER A 91 -2.65 3.75 7.30
CA SER A 91 -2.64 4.78 8.33
C SER A 91 -4.03 4.93 9.00
N ALA A 92 -4.06 5.06 10.32
CA ALA A 92 -5.29 5.32 11.05
C ALA A 92 -6.03 6.58 10.56
N PRO A 93 -5.37 7.70 10.20
CA PRO A 93 -6.02 8.86 9.58
C PRO A 93 -6.80 8.54 8.30
N LEU A 94 -6.31 7.63 7.45
CA LEU A 94 -7.06 7.19 6.28
C LEU A 94 -8.37 6.50 6.70
N VAL A 95 -8.31 5.59 7.64
CA VAL A 95 -9.48 4.86 8.12
C VAL A 95 -10.49 5.82 8.76
N ALA A 96 -10.00 6.73 9.61
CA ALA A 96 -10.83 7.69 10.35
C ALA A 96 -11.51 8.72 9.43
N TYR A 97 -10.83 9.24 8.42
CA TYR A 97 -11.30 10.42 7.66
C TYR A 97 -11.53 10.16 6.17
N GLY A 98 -11.01 9.07 5.60
CA GLY A 98 -11.14 8.75 4.18
C GLY A 98 -12.58 8.44 3.77
N LEU A 99 -12.99 8.85 2.58
CA LEU A 99 -14.24 8.38 1.99
C LEU A 99 -14.12 6.90 1.61
N LYS A 100 -15.22 6.17 1.61
CA LYS A 100 -15.26 4.75 1.23
C LYS A 100 -14.56 4.48 -0.10
N GLY A 101 -14.84 5.27 -1.13
CA GLY A 101 -14.22 5.13 -2.45
C GLY A 101 -12.71 5.39 -2.42
N THR A 102 -12.26 6.38 -1.65
CA THR A 102 -10.85 6.72 -1.44
C THR A 102 -10.12 5.58 -0.73
N ILE A 103 -10.67 5.05 0.37
CA ILE A 103 -10.09 3.91 1.10
C ILE A 103 -9.93 2.71 0.14
N HIS A 104 -10.99 2.34 -0.59
CA HIS A 104 -10.94 1.21 -1.51
C HIS A 104 -9.94 1.41 -2.65
N ALA A 105 -9.82 2.65 -3.17
CA ALA A 105 -8.88 2.97 -4.25
C ALA A 105 -7.42 2.88 -3.76
N ILE A 106 -7.11 3.39 -2.56
CA ILE A 106 -5.78 3.29 -1.96
C ILE A 106 -5.41 1.83 -1.71
N LEU A 107 -6.31 1.05 -1.12
CA LEU A 107 -6.08 -0.38 -0.91
C LEU A 107 -5.82 -1.14 -2.20
N ALA A 108 -6.53 -0.80 -3.28
CA ALA A 108 -6.31 -1.41 -4.58
C ALA A 108 -4.98 -0.97 -5.22
N HIS A 109 -4.57 0.27 -4.99
CA HIS A 109 -3.26 0.77 -5.40
C HIS A 109 -2.13 -0.01 -4.70
N GLU A 110 -2.18 -0.14 -3.38
CA GLU A 110 -1.21 -0.92 -2.62
C GLU A 110 -1.19 -2.40 -3.02
N PHE A 111 -2.35 -2.93 -3.40
CA PHE A 111 -2.42 -4.29 -3.93
C PHE A 111 -1.69 -4.47 -5.27
N LEU A 112 -1.69 -3.45 -6.14
CA LEU A 112 -0.88 -3.48 -7.36
C LEU A 112 0.61 -3.45 -7.03
N HIS A 113 1.04 -2.63 -6.06
CA HIS A 113 2.41 -2.63 -5.56
C HIS A 113 2.81 -4.00 -5.02
N PHE A 114 1.93 -4.63 -4.26
CA PHE A 114 2.15 -6.00 -3.78
C PHE A 114 2.37 -6.98 -4.93
N LEU A 115 1.54 -6.96 -5.96
CA LEU A 115 1.69 -7.85 -7.11
C LEU A 115 3.00 -7.61 -7.87
N ASP A 116 3.37 -6.34 -8.08
CA ASP A 116 4.62 -5.97 -8.75
C ASP A 116 5.83 -6.48 -7.97
N LEU A 117 5.85 -6.26 -6.66
CA LEU A 117 6.92 -6.73 -5.78
C LEU A 117 7.03 -8.27 -5.82
N MET A 118 5.90 -8.96 -5.66
CA MET A 118 5.88 -10.43 -5.68
C MET A 118 6.32 -10.99 -7.03
N ARG A 119 5.99 -10.31 -8.12
CA ARG A 119 6.42 -10.72 -9.47
C ARG A 119 7.92 -10.55 -9.68
N LYS A 120 8.48 -9.41 -9.26
CA LYS A 120 9.92 -9.17 -9.28
C LYS A 120 10.66 -10.23 -8.46
N ILE A 121 10.18 -10.53 -7.26
CA ILE A 121 10.74 -11.59 -6.41
C ILE A 121 10.69 -12.94 -7.12
N SER A 122 9.57 -13.29 -7.75
CA SER A 122 9.42 -14.60 -8.42
C SER A 122 10.38 -14.80 -9.59
N LYS A 123 10.82 -13.71 -10.21
CA LYS A 123 11.79 -13.72 -11.32
C LYS A 123 13.24 -13.55 -10.86
N MET A 124 13.49 -13.34 -9.57
CA MET A 124 14.80 -12.92 -9.04
C MET A 124 15.35 -11.65 -9.71
N GLU A 125 14.48 -10.80 -10.22
CA GLU A 125 14.83 -9.53 -10.90
C GLU A 125 15.12 -8.37 -9.92
N LEU A 126 15.15 -8.65 -8.62
CA LEU A 126 15.43 -7.64 -7.60
C LEU A 126 16.94 -7.50 -7.40
N LEU A 127 17.51 -6.44 -7.93
CA LEU A 127 18.80 -5.94 -7.44
C LEU A 127 18.57 -5.30 -6.07
N SER A 128 19.50 -5.51 -5.14
CA SER A 128 19.37 -5.06 -3.72
C SER A 128 19.03 -3.58 -3.58
N ASP A 129 19.45 -2.76 -4.54
CA ASP A 129 19.25 -1.31 -4.55
C ASP A 129 17.86 -0.90 -5.03
N GLU A 130 17.17 -1.74 -5.82
CA GLU A 130 15.82 -1.46 -6.33
C GLU A 130 14.74 -1.68 -5.28
N ILE A 131 14.96 -2.56 -4.30
CA ILE A 131 13.99 -2.78 -3.21
C ILE A 131 13.89 -1.56 -2.32
N SER A 132 14.97 -0.83 -2.15
CA SER A 132 15.04 0.33 -1.26
C SER A 132 14.60 1.63 -1.89
N GLY A 133 14.90 1.85 -3.16
CA GLY A 133 14.60 3.11 -3.84
C GLY A 133 13.21 3.18 -4.45
N ASN A 134 12.68 2.04 -4.85
CA ASN A 134 11.47 1.96 -5.68
C ASN A 134 10.18 1.68 -4.93
N LEU A 135 10.25 1.39 -3.64
CA LEU A 135 9.05 1.24 -2.79
C LEU A 135 8.42 2.59 -2.42
N PHE A 136 9.12 3.69 -2.69
CA PHE A 136 8.69 5.04 -2.34
C PHE A 136 8.58 5.92 -3.59
N GLU A 137 7.37 6.16 -4.02
CA GLU A 137 6.86 7.32 -4.75
C GLU A 137 7.16 7.50 -6.26
N ASN A 138 8.34 7.20 -6.79
CA ASN A 138 8.65 7.60 -8.17
C ASN A 138 8.44 6.51 -9.24
N VAL A 139 8.04 5.32 -8.87
CA VAL A 139 8.03 4.15 -9.76
C VAL A 139 6.70 3.89 -10.43
N TYR A 140 5.69 4.64 -10.06
CA TYR A 140 4.37 4.50 -10.67
C TYR A 140 4.01 5.65 -11.61
N SER A 141 4.94 5.97 -12.50
CA SER A 141 4.50 6.49 -13.79
C SER A 141 3.69 5.37 -14.47
N ASP A 142 2.62 5.70 -15.15
CA ASP A 142 1.80 4.72 -15.88
C ASP A 142 2.62 3.85 -16.87
N GLU A 143 3.85 4.24 -17.16
CA GLU A 143 4.80 3.61 -18.08
C GLU A 143 5.55 2.41 -17.49
N THR A 144 5.69 2.32 -16.16
CA THR A 144 6.50 1.28 -15.50
C THR A 144 5.69 0.19 -14.80
N ARG A 145 4.37 0.30 -14.78
CA ARG A 145 3.49 -0.69 -14.14
C ARG A 145 3.54 -2.03 -14.88
N LEU A 146 3.87 -3.09 -14.17
CA LEU A 146 3.75 -4.45 -14.69
C LEU A 146 2.29 -4.86 -14.89
N PHE A 147 1.40 -4.40 -14.00
CA PHE A 147 0.00 -4.80 -13.97
C PHE A 147 -0.95 -3.63 -14.28
N GLU A 148 -1.70 -3.75 -15.35
CA GLU A 148 -2.78 -2.81 -15.68
C GLU A 148 -3.98 -3.03 -14.76
N PRO A 149 -4.47 -1.97 -14.07
CA PRO A 149 -5.59 -2.10 -13.14
C PRO A 149 -6.82 -2.79 -13.73
N LYS A 150 -7.16 -2.51 -15.02
CA LYS A 150 -8.29 -3.11 -15.71
C LYS A 150 -8.12 -4.59 -16.02
N VAL A 151 -6.90 -5.11 -16.00
CA VAL A 151 -6.61 -6.55 -16.13
C VAL A 151 -6.76 -7.24 -14.80
N VAL A 152 -6.30 -6.59 -13.72
CA VAL A 152 -6.31 -7.15 -12.37
C VAL A 152 -7.72 -7.13 -11.79
N PHE A 153 -8.41 -5.99 -11.89
CA PHE A 153 -9.70 -5.81 -11.22
C PHE A 153 -10.88 -5.92 -12.20
N LYS A 154 -11.72 -6.91 -11.99
CA LYS A 154 -13.00 -7.05 -12.72
C LYS A 154 -14.13 -6.28 -12.02
N ASP A 155 -13.86 -5.03 -11.65
CA ASP A 155 -14.83 -4.16 -10.96
C ASP A 155 -14.75 -2.74 -11.54
N ARG A 156 -15.73 -2.38 -12.37
CA ARG A 156 -15.79 -1.10 -13.08
C ARG A 156 -15.81 0.10 -12.14
N THR A 157 -16.51 0.00 -11.01
CA THR A 157 -16.61 1.12 -10.06
C THR A 157 -15.31 1.33 -9.34
N LEU A 158 -14.62 0.25 -8.95
CA LEU A 158 -13.28 0.31 -8.35
C LEU A 158 -12.28 0.92 -9.33
N LEU A 159 -12.28 0.48 -10.59
CA LEU A 159 -11.45 1.02 -11.67
C LEU A 159 -11.65 2.52 -11.86
N ASN A 160 -12.90 2.99 -11.88
CA ASN A 160 -13.19 4.42 -12.00
C ASN A 160 -12.61 5.23 -10.83
N HIS A 161 -12.64 4.70 -9.60
CA HIS A 161 -12.02 5.36 -8.46
C HIS A 161 -10.50 5.39 -8.56
N ILE A 162 -9.87 4.29 -8.95
CA ILE A 162 -8.42 4.21 -9.16
C ILE A 162 -8.00 5.21 -10.24
N THR A 163 -8.61 5.17 -11.41
CA THR A 163 -8.26 6.03 -12.55
C THR A 163 -8.41 7.52 -12.23
N LYS A 164 -9.44 7.89 -11.46
CA LYS A 164 -9.68 9.30 -11.09
C LYS A 164 -8.75 9.81 -10.00
N LYS A 165 -8.28 8.92 -9.11
CA LYS A 165 -7.50 9.32 -7.93
C LYS A 165 -5.98 9.18 -8.12
N PHE A 166 -5.54 8.36 -9.09
CA PHE A 166 -4.14 8.02 -9.29
C PHE A 166 -3.60 8.24 -10.72
N PRO A 167 -3.97 9.29 -11.45
CA PRO A 167 -3.43 9.49 -12.81
C PRO A 167 -1.94 9.85 -12.80
N ALA A 168 -1.45 10.48 -11.72
CA ALA A 168 -0.06 10.91 -11.56
C ALA A 168 0.41 10.84 -10.09
N GLY A 169 0.09 9.74 -9.41
CA GLY A 169 0.23 9.62 -7.96
C GLY A 169 -1.08 9.97 -7.24
N PHE A 170 -1.20 9.47 -6.00
CA PHE A 170 -2.41 9.74 -5.21
C PHE A 170 -2.35 11.13 -4.60
N ARG A 171 -3.32 11.97 -4.96
CA ARG A 171 -3.60 13.22 -4.23
C ARG A 171 -5.10 13.37 -3.99
N ASP A 172 -5.48 13.47 -2.73
CA ASP A 172 -6.84 13.83 -2.30
C ASP A 172 -6.73 15.01 -1.32
N PHE A 173 -6.67 16.23 -1.88
CA PHE A 173 -6.52 17.45 -1.09
C PHE A 173 -7.55 17.57 0.04
N LYS A 174 -8.80 17.12 -0.19
CA LYS A 174 -9.83 17.14 0.86
C LYS A 174 -9.53 16.21 2.01
N LEU A 175 -8.91 15.06 1.73
CA LEU A 175 -8.47 14.13 2.75
C LEU A 175 -7.23 14.67 3.46
N GLU A 176 -6.27 15.20 2.71
CA GLU A 176 -5.06 15.83 3.26
C GLU A 176 -5.41 16.97 4.20
N ASP A 177 -6.29 17.91 3.80
CA ASP A 177 -6.77 19.00 4.65
C ASP A 177 -7.42 18.49 5.93
N LYS A 178 -8.27 17.47 5.84
CA LYS A 178 -8.88 16.85 7.02
C LYS A 178 -7.85 16.24 7.95
N VAL A 179 -6.88 15.53 7.40
CA VAL A 179 -5.83 14.88 8.18
C VAL A 179 -4.93 15.93 8.82
N MET A 180 -4.57 16.98 8.10
CA MET A 180 -3.82 18.09 8.70
C MET A 180 -4.59 18.71 9.85
N LYS A 181 -5.87 19.03 9.66
CA LYS A 181 -6.72 19.68 10.67
C LYS A 181 -6.99 18.80 11.89
N PHE A 182 -7.38 17.55 11.68
CA PHE A 182 -7.90 16.69 12.75
C PHE A 182 -6.88 15.70 13.29
N TRP A 183 -5.71 15.59 12.67
CA TRP A 183 -4.63 14.72 13.13
C TRP A 183 -3.35 15.51 13.42
N ALA A 184 -2.77 16.14 12.40
CA ALA A 184 -1.48 16.79 12.53
C ALA A 184 -1.49 17.97 13.52
N ASN A 185 -2.52 18.83 13.45
CA ASN A 185 -2.66 20.00 14.33
C ASN A 185 -3.09 19.65 15.76
N ARG A 186 -3.52 18.41 16.00
CA ARG A 186 -3.85 17.89 17.34
C ARG A 186 -2.67 17.18 18.01
N ASN A 187 -1.48 17.25 17.42
CA ASN A 187 -0.27 16.57 17.89
C ASN A 187 -0.41 15.06 18.04
N LEU A 188 -1.30 14.44 17.24
CA LEU A 188 -1.43 12.99 17.18
C LEU A 188 -0.19 12.37 16.51
N PRO A 189 0.07 11.06 16.70
CA PRO A 189 1.31 10.41 16.27
C PRO A 189 1.63 10.67 14.80
N LYS A 190 2.89 11.02 14.54
CA LYS A 190 3.47 11.20 13.20
C LYS A 190 4.76 10.41 13.11
N SER A 191 5.01 9.80 11.98
CA SER A 191 6.30 9.18 11.65
C SER A 191 6.81 9.77 10.33
N ASN A 192 8.03 10.29 10.36
CA ASN A 192 8.69 10.76 9.16
C ASN A 192 9.51 9.61 8.57
N ILE A 193 9.42 9.45 7.27
CA ILE A 193 10.16 8.46 6.50
C ILE A 193 11.05 9.21 5.52
N SER A 194 12.36 8.96 5.59
CA SER A 194 13.30 9.37 4.54
C SER A 194 13.67 8.15 3.68
N LEU A 195 14.07 8.38 2.44
CA LEU A 195 14.55 7.33 1.54
C LEU A 195 15.68 6.50 2.17
N ASP A 196 16.53 7.12 2.97
CA ASP A 196 17.70 6.47 3.58
C ASP A 196 17.37 5.56 4.76
N THR A 197 16.26 5.78 5.45
CA THR A 197 15.91 5.06 6.69
C THR A 197 15.05 3.83 6.49
N ASN A 198 14.51 3.61 5.30
CA ASN A 198 13.57 2.53 5.02
C ASN A 198 14.09 1.47 4.04
N THR A 199 15.41 1.39 3.89
CA THR A 199 16.03 0.36 3.07
C THR A 199 15.92 -1.00 3.75
N VAL A 200 15.02 -1.85 3.28
CA VAL A 200 15.02 -3.26 3.65
C VAL A 200 16.06 -3.95 2.76
N LYS A 201 17.23 -4.21 3.33
CA LYS A 201 18.27 -4.99 2.63
C LYS A 201 17.88 -6.47 2.71
N LEU A 202 17.38 -7.00 1.61
CA LEU A 202 17.20 -8.45 1.45
C LEU A 202 18.50 -9.02 0.87
N SER A 203 19.12 -9.94 1.59
CA SER A 203 20.28 -10.67 1.05
C SER A 203 19.83 -11.59 -0.08
N ALA A 204 20.71 -11.88 -1.04
CA ALA A 204 20.43 -12.85 -2.11
C ALA A 204 20.06 -14.23 -1.53
N ASP A 205 20.66 -14.61 -0.40
CA ASP A 205 20.33 -15.86 0.32
C ASP A 205 18.90 -15.83 0.88
N ALA A 206 18.43 -14.70 1.42
CA ALA A 206 17.05 -14.54 1.88
C ALA A 206 16.05 -14.64 0.71
N LEU A 207 16.39 -14.04 -0.43
CA LEU A 207 15.54 -14.11 -1.64
C LEU A 207 15.45 -15.53 -2.20
N SER A 208 16.57 -16.29 -2.19
CA SER A 208 16.59 -17.67 -2.69
C SER A 208 15.75 -18.64 -1.86
N LYS A 209 15.51 -18.32 -0.59
CA LYS A 209 14.67 -19.10 0.34
C LYS A 209 13.18 -18.83 0.23
N ILE A 210 12.77 -17.79 -0.53
CA ILE A 210 11.36 -17.45 -0.70
C ILE A 210 10.68 -18.51 -1.56
N LYS A 211 9.73 -19.21 -0.95
CA LYS A 211 8.87 -20.17 -1.65
C LYS A 211 7.51 -19.51 -1.90
N LEU A 212 7.21 -19.25 -3.16
CA LEU A 212 5.91 -18.75 -3.57
C LEU A 212 5.00 -19.92 -3.97
N ASP A 213 3.71 -19.77 -3.70
CA ASP A 213 2.69 -20.71 -4.18
C ASP A 213 2.70 -20.74 -5.72
N PRO A 214 2.89 -21.90 -6.36
CA PRO A 214 2.91 -22.02 -7.82
C PRO A 214 1.63 -21.52 -8.50
N ALA A 215 0.46 -21.71 -7.87
CA ALA A 215 -0.81 -21.21 -8.39
C ALA A 215 -0.87 -19.68 -8.38
N PHE A 216 -0.32 -19.06 -7.34
CA PHE A 216 -0.19 -17.60 -7.27
C PHE A 216 0.76 -17.06 -8.33
N VAL A 217 1.94 -17.70 -8.51
CA VAL A 217 2.91 -17.32 -9.56
C VAL A 217 2.28 -17.40 -10.94
N SER A 218 1.65 -18.54 -11.28
CA SER A 218 0.97 -18.73 -12.57
C SER A 218 -0.12 -17.68 -12.80
N LYS A 219 -0.85 -17.31 -11.76
CA LYS A 219 -1.86 -16.26 -11.86
C LYS A 219 -1.25 -14.89 -12.17
N MET A 220 -0.14 -14.53 -11.50
CA MET A 220 0.58 -13.29 -11.78
C MET A 220 1.11 -13.25 -13.22
N GLU A 221 1.66 -14.36 -13.72
CA GLU A 221 2.15 -14.46 -15.11
C GLU A 221 1.04 -14.20 -16.14
N GLN A 222 -0.13 -14.80 -15.93
CA GLN A 222 -1.29 -14.58 -16.79
C GLN A 222 -1.75 -13.10 -16.78
N LEU A 223 -1.71 -12.44 -15.63
CA LEU A 223 -2.07 -11.03 -15.49
C LEU A 223 -1.03 -10.12 -16.15
N GLU A 224 0.25 -10.42 -15.99
CA GLU A 224 1.36 -9.70 -16.62
C GLU A 224 1.29 -9.79 -18.14
N GLU A 225 1.11 -11.00 -18.70
CA GLU A 225 0.98 -11.20 -20.14
C GLU A 225 -0.18 -10.38 -20.74
N LYS A 226 -1.34 -10.38 -20.06
CA LYS A 226 -2.49 -9.58 -20.49
C LYS A 226 -2.22 -8.09 -20.39
N SER A 227 -1.52 -7.65 -19.36
CA SER A 227 -1.14 -6.24 -19.16
C SER A 227 -0.16 -5.77 -20.23
N SER A 228 0.85 -6.57 -20.55
CA SER A 228 1.84 -6.29 -21.60
C SER A 228 1.20 -6.13 -22.99
N LYS A 229 0.16 -6.91 -23.30
CA LYS A 229 -0.59 -6.75 -24.56
C LYS A 229 -1.31 -5.40 -24.67
N ILE A 230 -1.69 -4.82 -23.53
CA ILE A 230 -2.32 -3.49 -23.48
C ILE A 230 -1.27 -2.40 -23.58
N HIS A 231 -0.13 -2.53 -22.90
CA HIS A 231 0.96 -1.56 -22.99
C HIS A 231 1.45 -1.42 -24.43
N ARG A 232 1.67 -2.53 -25.14
CA ARG A 232 2.07 -2.50 -26.56
C ARG A 232 1.08 -1.78 -27.45
N LYS A 233 -0.23 -1.90 -27.18
CA LYS A 233 -1.28 -1.20 -27.95
C LYS A 233 -1.35 0.30 -27.67
N LYS A 234 -0.80 0.80 -26.58
CA LYS A 234 -0.72 2.24 -26.27
C LYS A 234 0.47 2.93 -26.95
N LEU A 235 1.45 2.16 -27.42
CA LEU A 235 2.66 2.65 -28.06
C LEU A 235 2.53 2.81 -29.59
N TYR A 236 1.41 2.35 -30.16
CA TYR A 236 1.02 2.47 -31.56
C TYR A 236 -0.34 3.16 -31.67
#